data_a4b35947b03e41b968a8eddd69986a83
#
_entry.id   a4b35947b03e41b968a8eddd69986a83
#
_cell.length_a   1.000
_cell.length_b   1.000
_cell.length_c   1.000
_cell.angle_alpha   90.00
_cell.angle_beta   90.00
_cell.angle_gamma   90.00
#
_symmetry.space_group_name_H-M   'P 1'
#
loop_
_entity.id
_entity.type
_entity.pdbx_description
1 polymer ?
#
loop_
_entity_poly.entity_id
_entity_poly.type
_entity_poly.pdbx_seq_one_letter_code
_entity_poly.pdbx_strand_id
1 'polypeptide(L)'
;MASEENVVLCGASYYNQKYYLNPDFSRLPKAVKEELQIMCVTYTEDVGGVLTLEFTPDDELIFNVQAAEADGRFDEIGSGLLIRRMQRDKAELLQQLTLYYKLVYKGEALS
;
A
#
# COMPACT_ATOMS: atom_id res chain seq x y z
N MET A 1 5.17 19.65 -15.24
CA MET A 1 5.81 18.41 -15.66
C MET A 1 5.30 17.26 -14.81
N ALA A 2 4.81 16.20 -15.44
CA ALA A 2 4.29 15.07 -14.70
C ALA A 2 5.44 14.32 -14.02
N SER A 3 5.28 14.00 -12.74
CA SER A 3 6.23 13.18 -12.04
C SER A 3 6.09 11.73 -12.52
N GLU A 4 7.20 11.08 -12.81
CA GLU A 4 7.19 9.66 -13.15
C GLU A 4 7.39 8.79 -11.92
N GLU A 5 7.51 9.41 -10.75
CA GLU A 5 7.67 8.69 -9.51
C GLU A 5 6.33 8.26 -8.94
N ASN A 6 6.34 7.11 -8.29
CA ASN A 6 5.15 6.65 -7.57
C ASN A 6 4.93 7.49 -6.32
N VAL A 7 3.67 7.61 -5.92
CA VAL A 7 3.30 8.28 -4.67
C VAL A 7 3.00 7.21 -3.64
N VAL A 8 3.76 7.20 -2.55
CA VAL A 8 3.56 6.22 -1.48
C VAL A 8 2.32 6.59 -0.68
N LEU A 9 1.41 5.64 -0.52
CA LEU A 9 0.25 5.78 0.35
C LEU A 9 0.61 5.38 1.78
N CYS A 10 1.12 4.18 1.94
CA CYS A 10 1.46 3.64 3.25
C CYS A 10 2.39 2.45 3.07
N GLY A 11 2.91 1.95 4.18
CA GLY A 11 3.76 0.78 4.14
C GLY A 11 4.12 0.27 5.52
N ALA A 12 4.67 -0.94 5.56
CA ALA A 12 5.16 -1.54 6.79
C ALA A 12 6.48 -2.26 6.52
N SER A 13 7.33 -2.31 7.54
CA SER A 13 8.61 -2.98 7.46
C SER A 13 8.75 -4.00 8.59
N TYR A 14 8.99 -5.25 8.24
CA TYR A 14 9.31 -6.27 9.23
C TYR A 14 10.63 -5.96 9.93
N TYR A 15 11.59 -5.42 9.18
CA TYR A 15 12.93 -5.16 9.71
C TYR A 15 12.94 -4.08 10.77
N ASN A 16 12.14 -3.03 10.57
CA ASN A 16 12.07 -1.90 11.50
C ASN A 16 10.90 -1.99 12.47
N GLN A 17 10.01 -2.96 12.27
CA GLN A 17 8.79 -3.12 13.07
C GLN A 17 7.98 -1.82 13.11
N LYS A 18 7.84 -1.18 11.94
CA LYS A 18 7.16 0.11 11.84
C LYS A 18 6.15 0.13 10.71
N TYR A 19 5.10 0.91 10.92
CA TYR A 19 4.11 1.23 9.91
C TYR A 19 4.19 2.72 9.60
N TYR A 20 4.03 3.06 8.32
CA TYR A 20 4.08 4.43 7.84
C TYR A 20 2.81 4.74 7.04
N LEU A 21 2.18 5.86 7.35
CA LEU A 21 1.10 6.42 6.53
C LEU A 21 1.56 7.79 6.04
N ASN A 22 1.50 8.00 4.73
CA ASN A 22 1.88 9.29 4.15
C ASN A 22 0.96 10.38 4.71
N PRO A 23 1.52 11.43 5.33
CA PRO A 23 0.72 12.49 5.94
C PRO A 23 -0.26 13.16 4.98
N ASP A 24 0.04 13.13 3.69
CA ASP A 24 -0.85 13.70 2.67
C ASP A 24 -2.19 12.97 2.61
N PHE A 25 -2.27 11.77 3.19
CA PHE A 25 -3.49 10.97 3.22
C PHE A 25 -4.11 10.91 4.62
N SER A 26 -3.70 11.82 5.50
CA SER A 26 -4.19 11.83 6.88
C SER A 26 -5.68 12.13 6.99
N ARG A 27 -6.29 12.67 5.94
CA ARG A 27 -7.73 12.99 5.93
C ARG A 27 -8.61 11.80 5.61
N LEU A 28 -8.03 10.66 5.25
CA LEU A 28 -8.82 9.45 5.05
C LEU A 28 -9.60 9.13 6.33
N PRO A 29 -10.79 8.53 6.18
CA PRO A 29 -11.56 8.12 7.36
C PRO A 29 -10.72 7.22 8.28
N LYS A 30 -10.96 7.34 9.58
CA LYS A 30 -10.21 6.58 10.57
C LYS A 30 -10.27 5.07 10.29
N ALA A 31 -11.46 4.56 9.94
CA ALA A 31 -11.62 3.14 9.67
C ALA A 31 -10.77 2.70 8.48
N VAL A 32 -10.64 3.53 7.45
CA VAL A 32 -9.81 3.24 6.30
C VAL A 32 -8.33 3.21 6.68
N LYS A 33 -7.90 4.19 7.48
CA LYS A 33 -6.51 4.24 7.93
C LYS A 33 -6.15 3.03 8.78
N GLU A 34 -7.07 2.60 9.66
CA GLU A 34 -6.85 1.42 10.47
C GLU A 34 -6.79 0.16 9.63
N GLU A 35 -7.64 0.05 8.62
CA GLU A 35 -7.63 -1.10 7.71
C GLU A 35 -6.33 -1.20 6.95
N LEU A 36 -5.80 -0.09 6.47
CA LEU A 36 -4.52 -0.06 5.78
C LEU A 36 -3.39 -0.53 6.70
N GLN A 37 -3.41 -0.08 7.94
CA GLN A 37 -2.40 -0.49 8.91
C GLN A 37 -2.46 -1.99 9.17
N ILE A 38 -3.67 -2.51 9.38
CA ILE A 38 -3.86 -3.94 9.63
C ILE A 38 -3.36 -4.75 8.44
N MET A 39 -3.72 -4.36 7.23
CA MET A 39 -3.28 -5.06 6.02
C MET A 39 -1.76 -5.14 5.91
N CYS A 40 -1.10 -3.99 6.04
CA CYS A 40 0.33 -3.92 5.85
C CYS A 40 1.10 -4.63 6.96
N VAL A 41 0.68 -4.44 8.21
CA VAL A 41 1.36 -5.05 9.35
C VAL A 41 1.16 -6.57 9.33
N THR A 42 -0.06 -7.02 9.07
CA THR A 42 -0.35 -8.46 8.98
C THR A 42 0.49 -9.12 7.89
N TYR A 43 0.60 -8.44 6.74
CA TYR A 43 1.42 -8.96 5.64
C TYR A 43 2.87 -9.18 6.09
N THR A 44 3.49 -8.15 6.68
CA THR A 44 4.89 -8.26 7.05
C THR A 44 5.12 -9.24 8.20
N GLU A 45 4.15 -9.39 9.09
CA GLU A 45 4.24 -10.39 10.14
C GLU A 45 4.19 -11.82 9.59
N ASP A 46 3.41 -12.03 8.54
CA ASP A 46 3.26 -13.36 7.95
C ASP A 46 4.42 -13.73 7.05
N VAL A 47 4.90 -12.82 6.21
CA VAL A 47 5.87 -13.17 5.17
C VAL A 47 7.20 -12.42 5.28
N GLY A 48 7.29 -11.43 6.17
CA GLY A 48 8.51 -10.63 6.31
C GLY A 48 8.61 -9.53 5.27
N GLY A 49 9.81 -8.97 5.13
CA GLY A 49 10.09 -7.96 4.12
C GLY A 49 9.50 -6.60 4.41
N VAL A 50 9.37 -5.82 3.35
CA VAL A 50 8.78 -4.47 3.37
C VAL A 50 7.67 -4.43 2.33
N LEU A 51 6.50 -3.98 2.74
CA LEU A 51 5.38 -3.78 1.82
C LEU A 51 5.06 -2.29 1.78
N THR A 52 4.97 -1.73 0.56
CA THR A 52 4.44 -0.38 0.38
C THR A 52 3.29 -0.43 -0.63
N LEU A 53 2.26 0.36 -0.36
CA LEU A 53 1.18 0.59 -1.29
C LEU A 53 1.46 1.93 -1.95
N GLU A 54 1.51 1.93 -3.29
CA GLU A 54 1.94 3.11 -4.03
C GLU A 54 1.03 3.35 -5.24
N PHE A 55 0.80 4.63 -5.55
CA PHE A 55 0.09 5.00 -6.76
C PHE A 55 1.10 5.29 -7.86
N THR A 56 0.91 4.65 -9.01
CA THR A 56 1.79 4.85 -10.17
C THR A 56 1.42 6.13 -10.90
N PRO A 57 2.27 6.59 -11.85
CA PRO A 57 1.90 7.72 -12.70
C PRO A 57 0.61 7.51 -13.51
N ASP A 58 0.21 6.25 -13.72
CA ASP A 58 -1.04 5.90 -14.41
C ASP A 58 -2.22 5.80 -13.45
N ASP A 59 -2.06 6.25 -12.20
CA ASP A 59 -3.09 6.25 -11.17
C ASP A 59 -3.51 4.86 -10.70
N GLU A 60 -2.63 3.88 -10.89
CA GLU A 60 -2.88 2.53 -10.39
C GLU A 60 -2.30 2.36 -9.00
N LEU A 61 -3.04 1.71 -8.12
CA LEU A 61 -2.56 1.37 -6.78
C LEU A 61 -1.89 0.01 -6.83
N ILE A 62 -0.60 -0.03 -6.55
CA ILE A 62 0.19 -1.26 -6.59
C ILE A 62 0.73 -1.62 -5.22
N PHE A 63 1.05 -2.90 -5.06
CA PHE A 63 1.69 -3.44 -3.87
C PHE A 63 3.16 -3.67 -4.23
N ASN A 64 4.05 -2.86 -3.66
CA ASN A 64 5.49 -2.99 -3.91
C ASN A 64 6.13 -3.72 -2.74
N VAL A 65 6.81 -4.82 -3.03
CA VAL A 65 7.40 -5.68 -2.02
C VAL A 65 8.92 -5.70 -2.19
N GLN A 66 9.63 -5.55 -1.10
CA GLN A 66 11.08 -5.64 -1.07
C GLN A 66 11.52 -6.52 0.10
N ALA A 67 12.64 -7.21 -0.08
CA ALA A 67 13.23 -8.00 0.98
C ALA A 67 14.74 -7.80 0.95
N ALA A 68 15.36 -7.88 2.13
CA ALA A 68 16.81 -7.80 2.21
C ALA A 68 17.43 -8.97 1.43
N GLU A 69 18.57 -8.71 0.77
CA GLU A 69 19.18 -9.67 -0.13
C GLU A 69 19.45 -11.04 0.51
N ALA A 70 19.84 -11.04 1.77
CA ALA A 70 20.17 -12.27 2.48
C ALA A 70 19.07 -12.73 3.44
N ASP A 71 17.83 -12.28 3.21
CA ASP A 71 16.73 -12.59 4.12
C ASP A 71 16.13 -13.97 3.82
N GLY A 72 16.58 -14.97 4.58
CA GLY A 72 16.04 -16.33 4.45
C GLY A 72 14.66 -16.51 5.06
N ARG A 73 14.13 -15.51 5.76
CA ARG A 73 12.80 -15.57 6.36
C ARG A 73 11.72 -15.15 5.38
N PHE A 74 12.07 -14.36 4.37
CA PHE A 74 11.08 -13.86 3.44
C PHE A 74 10.48 -15.00 2.62
N ASP A 75 9.16 -15.11 2.65
CA ASP A 75 8.42 -16.14 1.95
C ASP A 75 7.87 -15.58 0.64
N GLU A 76 8.61 -15.78 -0.44
CA GLU A 76 8.25 -15.28 -1.75
C GLU A 76 6.92 -15.83 -2.26
N ILE A 77 6.70 -17.13 -2.06
CA ILE A 77 5.48 -17.78 -2.52
C ILE A 77 4.30 -17.30 -1.69
N GLY A 78 4.45 -17.30 -0.37
CA GLY A 78 3.41 -16.80 0.53
C GLY A 78 3.10 -15.34 0.29
N SER A 79 4.11 -14.53 -0.04
CA SER A 79 3.92 -13.13 -0.37
C SER A 79 2.98 -12.96 -1.56
N GLY A 80 3.25 -13.68 -2.65
CA GLY A 80 2.41 -13.58 -3.84
C GLY A 80 0.98 -14.02 -3.59
N LEU A 81 0.81 -15.10 -2.83
CA LEU A 81 -0.53 -15.60 -2.49
C LEU A 81 -1.29 -14.61 -1.62
N LEU A 82 -0.64 -14.04 -0.62
CA LEU A 82 -1.27 -13.11 0.30
C LEU A 82 -1.67 -11.81 -0.40
N ILE A 83 -0.81 -11.30 -1.27
CA ILE A 83 -1.12 -10.09 -2.03
C ILE A 83 -2.35 -10.32 -2.90
N ARG A 84 -2.41 -11.45 -3.61
CA ARG A 84 -3.58 -11.76 -4.45
C ARG A 84 -4.85 -11.85 -3.61
N ARG A 85 -4.75 -12.45 -2.43
CA ARG A 85 -5.90 -12.53 -1.51
C ARG A 85 -6.34 -11.13 -1.08
N MET A 86 -5.39 -10.28 -0.70
CA MET A 86 -5.70 -8.92 -0.27
C MET A 86 -6.32 -8.11 -1.39
N GLN A 87 -5.80 -8.24 -2.61
CA GLN A 87 -6.36 -7.54 -3.77
C GLN A 87 -7.79 -7.98 -4.05
N ARG A 88 -8.09 -9.25 -3.87
CA ARG A 88 -9.44 -9.77 -4.06
C ARG A 88 -10.37 -9.35 -2.93
N ASP A 89 -9.94 -9.58 -1.68
CA ASP A 89 -10.80 -9.38 -0.51
C ASP A 89 -11.01 -7.90 -0.19
N LYS A 90 -10.07 -7.05 -0.59
CA LYS A 90 -10.12 -5.61 -0.34
C LYS A 90 -10.33 -4.79 -1.60
N ALA A 91 -10.86 -5.43 -2.65
CA ALA A 91 -11.01 -4.76 -3.94
C ALA A 91 -11.80 -3.47 -3.84
N GLU A 92 -12.89 -3.46 -3.07
CA GLU A 92 -13.70 -2.26 -2.90
C GLU A 92 -12.93 -1.14 -2.23
N LEU A 93 -12.20 -1.47 -1.15
CA LEU A 93 -11.37 -0.49 -0.46
C LEU A 93 -10.32 0.09 -1.38
N LEU A 94 -9.65 -0.76 -2.16
CA LEU A 94 -8.60 -0.33 -3.07
C LEU A 94 -9.14 0.57 -4.17
N GLN A 95 -10.34 0.28 -4.68
CA GLN A 95 -11.00 1.13 -5.66
C GLN A 95 -11.34 2.50 -5.08
N GLN A 96 -11.84 2.53 -3.86
CA GLN A 96 -12.16 3.78 -3.17
C GLN A 96 -10.91 4.62 -2.93
N LEU A 97 -9.80 3.98 -2.59
CA LEU A 97 -8.54 4.69 -2.39
C LEU A 97 -8.03 5.29 -3.69
N THR A 98 -8.15 4.55 -4.79
CA THR A 98 -7.75 5.07 -6.10
C THR A 98 -8.58 6.28 -6.49
N LEU A 99 -9.88 6.22 -6.24
CA LEU A 99 -10.76 7.35 -6.51
C LEU A 99 -10.40 8.56 -5.64
N TYR A 100 -10.15 8.33 -4.36
CA TYR A 100 -9.71 9.40 -3.45
C TYR A 100 -8.43 10.05 -3.96
N TYR A 101 -7.49 9.24 -4.40
CA TYR A 101 -6.22 9.73 -4.92
C TYR A 101 -6.44 10.68 -6.10
N LYS A 102 -7.29 10.28 -7.05
CA LYS A 102 -7.57 11.09 -8.23
C LYS A 102 -8.29 12.38 -7.88
N LEU A 103 -9.32 12.30 -7.06
CA LEU A 103 -10.21 13.44 -6.82
C LEU A 103 -9.70 14.38 -5.75
N VAL A 104 -9.07 13.85 -4.72
CA VAL A 104 -8.65 14.66 -3.57
C VAL A 104 -7.15 14.97 -3.64
N TYR A 105 -6.33 13.94 -3.73
CA TYR A 105 -4.88 14.16 -3.71
C TYR A 105 -4.41 14.91 -4.96
N LYS A 106 -4.78 14.42 -6.13
CA LYS A 106 -4.39 15.07 -7.38
C LYS A 106 -5.25 16.27 -7.71
N GLY A 107 -6.38 16.42 -7.04
CA GLY A 107 -7.28 17.53 -7.28
C GLY A 107 -7.92 17.51 -8.66
N GLU A 108 -8.13 16.32 -9.23
CA GLU A 108 -8.80 16.21 -10.53
C GLU A 108 -10.23 16.68 -10.38
N ALA A 109 -10.58 17.68 -11.16
CA ALA A 109 -11.91 18.25 -11.09
C ALA A 109 -12.95 17.26 -11.59
N LEU A 110 -14.12 17.29 -10.96
CA LEU A 110 -15.26 16.51 -11.41
C LEU A 110 -15.98 17.18 -12.56
N SER A 111 -15.43 18.24 -13.04
CA SER A 111 -15.99 19.00 -14.14
C SER A 111 -15.73 18.34 -15.47
#